data_2db8f313a24525623a5a69cbc87b935e
#
_entry.id   2db8f313a24525623a5a69cbc87b935e
#
_cell.length_a   1.000
_cell.length_b   1.000
_cell.length_c   1.000
_cell.angle_alpha   90.00
_cell.angle_beta   90.00
_cell.angle_gamma   90.00
#
_symmetry.space_group_name_H-M   'P 1'
#
loop_
_entity.id
_entity.type
_entity.pdbx_description
1 polymer ?
#
loop_
_entity_poly.entity_id
_entity_poly.type
_entity_poly.pdbx_seq_one_letter_code
_entity_poly.pdbx_strand_id
1 'polypeptide(L)'
;VLGLSHVEKMIAGHGYWTNTPLDYMRAMRENLRDTLQKFSVKFWMTEQCVMSNDEEIGGGGGYDTTMKTALYVARWIHHDLVYANAASWQWWRAIGEDYKDGLLEDFGQETIENGKLSDSRLLWCLGNYSRYIKPNAKRIAIKLSVAESPTGLMASAFRNPDGSIVSVVINYSDREEILKFPHKVNGIYLTNDAAGCKLQSCATNGKCVSVPPKSVVTVVMD
;
A
#
# COMPACT_ATOMS: atom_id res chain seq x y z
N VAL A 1 25.82 -8.51 10.66
CA VAL A 1 24.70 -9.48 10.70
C VAL A 1 25.18 -10.87 10.36
N LEU A 2 25.99 -11.01 9.30
CA LEU A 2 26.58 -12.29 8.89
C LEU A 2 27.71 -12.68 9.85
N GLY A 3 27.47 -13.65 10.69
CA GLY A 3 28.42 -14.12 11.71
C GLY A 3 28.08 -13.76 13.16
N LEU A 4 26.98 -13.01 13.38
CA LEU A 4 26.47 -12.73 14.71
C LEU A 4 25.34 -13.71 15.05
N SER A 5 25.58 -14.64 15.96
CA SER A 5 24.64 -15.73 16.32
C SER A 5 23.39 -15.25 17.06
N HIS A 6 23.44 -14.05 17.62
CA HIS A 6 22.35 -13.48 18.43
C HIS A 6 21.56 -12.37 17.72
N VAL A 7 21.83 -12.15 16.43
CA VAL A 7 21.16 -11.13 15.63
C VAL A 7 20.26 -11.80 14.60
N GLU A 8 18.98 -11.41 14.57
CA GLU A 8 18.06 -11.87 13.53
C GLU A 8 18.58 -11.46 12.14
N LYS A 9 18.42 -12.34 11.15
CA LYS A 9 18.80 -12.05 9.77
C LYS A 9 17.79 -11.12 9.12
N MET A 10 17.77 -9.89 9.58
CA MET A 10 16.87 -8.85 9.16
C MET A 10 17.60 -7.51 9.11
N ILE A 11 17.24 -6.69 8.14
CA ILE A 11 17.62 -5.28 8.05
C ILE A 11 16.38 -4.41 8.05
N ALA A 12 16.42 -3.33 8.78
CA ALA A 12 15.39 -2.28 8.78
C ALA A 12 15.94 -1.05 8.06
N GLY A 13 15.06 -0.32 7.38
CA GLY A 13 15.46 0.90 6.66
C GLY A 13 14.26 1.76 6.32
N HIS A 14 14.56 2.97 5.84
CA HIS A 14 13.59 3.96 5.39
C HIS A 14 13.72 4.16 3.88
N GLY A 15 12.60 4.45 3.21
CA GLY A 15 12.55 4.59 1.75
C GLY A 15 12.73 6.01 1.23
N TYR A 16 13.13 6.96 2.05
CA TYR A 16 13.24 8.38 1.72
C TYR A 16 14.13 8.64 0.50
N TRP A 17 13.73 9.61 -0.33
CA TRP A 17 14.43 10.03 -1.56
C TRP A 17 14.63 8.94 -2.62
N THR A 18 13.92 7.81 -2.51
CA THR A 18 13.99 6.72 -3.48
C THR A 18 12.68 6.52 -4.25
N ASN A 19 11.78 7.50 -4.20
CA ASN A 19 10.42 7.38 -4.73
C ASN A 19 10.25 8.00 -6.12
N THR A 20 11.22 8.79 -6.56
CA THR A 20 11.24 9.45 -7.87
C THR A 20 12.64 9.45 -8.47
N PRO A 21 12.79 9.39 -9.81
CA PRO A 21 11.74 9.05 -10.78
C PRO A 21 11.23 7.59 -10.63
N LEU A 22 10.10 7.26 -11.25
CA LEU A 22 9.38 5.99 -11.02
C LEU A 22 10.18 4.73 -11.42
N ASP A 23 11.00 4.81 -12.47
CA ASP A 23 11.90 3.72 -12.88
C ASP A 23 13.03 3.53 -11.86
N TYR A 24 13.58 4.62 -11.32
CA TYR A 24 14.56 4.58 -10.24
C TYR A 24 13.97 3.96 -8.97
N MET A 25 12.75 4.35 -8.60
CA MET A 25 12.04 3.76 -7.45
C MET A 25 12.00 2.24 -7.54
N ARG A 26 11.60 1.69 -8.69
CA ARG A 26 11.55 0.24 -8.91
C ARG A 26 12.94 -0.40 -8.87
N ALA A 27 13.89 0.16 -9.61
CA ALA A 27 15.26 -0.37 -9.69
C ALA A 27 15.94 -0.45 -8.33
N MET A 28 15.77 0.56 -7.47
CA MET A 28 16.31 0.56 -6.11
C MET A 28 15.74 -0.59 -5.26
N ARG A 29 14.43 -0.86 -5.36
CA ARG A 29 13.78 -1.96 -4.63
C ARG A 29 14.24 -3.32 -5.13
N GLU A 30 14.35 -3.49 -6.43
CA GLU A 30 14.85 -4.73 -7.03
C GLU A 30 16.32 -4.99 -6.64
N ASN A 31 17.17 -3.98 -6.68
CA ASN A 31 18.58 -4.08 -6.26
C ASN A 31 18.72 -4.44 -4.77
N LEU A 32 17.89 -3.83 -3.90
CA LEU A 32 17.85 -4.15 -2.48
C LEU A 32 17.45 -5.61 -2.26
N ARG A 33 16.35 -6.05 -2.88
CA ARG A 33 15.89 -7.45 -2.83
C ARG A 33 16.99 -8.41 -3.25
N ASP A 34 17.58 -8.20 -4.42
CA ASP A 34 18.57 -9.10 -5.01
C ASP A 34 19.84 -9.16 -4.16
N THR A 35 20.20 -8.05 -3.52
CA THR A 35 21.32 -8.02 -2.57
C THR A 35 20.99 -8.82 -1.31
N LEU A 36 19.84 -8.61 -0.71
CA LEU A 36 19.46 -9.26 0.54
C LEU A 36 19.22 -10.77 0.36
N GLN A 37 18.70 -11.20 -0.78
CA GLN A 37 18.48 -12.61 -1.10
C GLN A 37 19.79 -13.41 -1.09
N LYS A 38 20.91 -12.84 -1.55
CA LYS A 38 22.23 -13.48 -1.53
C LYS A 38 22.68 -13.88 -0.12
N PHE A 39 22.16 -13.16 0.88
CA PHE A 39 22.52 -13.36 2.30
C PHE A 39 21.38 -13.96 3.13
N SER A 40 20.24 -14.29 2.52
CA SER A 40 19.02 -14.74 3.21
C SER A 40 18.59 -13.79 4.32
N VAL A 41 18.66 -12.48 4.06
CA VAL A 41 18.28 -11.42 5.00
C VAL A 41 16.91 -10.90 4.62
N LYS A 42 16.01 -10.72 5.60
CA LYS A 42 14.71 -10.09 5.43
C LYS A 42 14.85 -8.57 5.44
N PHE A 43 13.94 -7.90 4.77
CA PHE A 43 13.83 -6.44 4.79
C PHE A 43 12.54 -5.99 5.50
N TRP A 44 12.67 -5.02 6.39
CA TRP A 44 11.56 -4.26 6.96
C TRP A 44 11.67 -2.81 6.54
N MET A 45 10.64 -2.31 5.86
CA MET A 45 10.42 -0.88 5.66
C MET A 45 9.81 -0.33 6.94
N THR A 46 10.63 0.27 7.80
CA THR A 46 10.23 0.64 9.16
C THR A 46 9.79 2.08 9.30
N GLU A 47 10.01 2.90 8.28
CA GLU A 47 9.51 4.27 8.27
C GLU A 47 9.42 4.80 6.84
N GLN A 48 8.29 5.39 6.54
CA GLN A 48 8.04 6.16 5.32
C GLN A 48 7.06 7.28 5.66
N CYS A 49 7.31 8.47 5.17
CA CYS A 49 6.38 9.60 5.21
C CYS A 49 6.46 10.40 3.92
N VAL A 50 5.55 11.32 3.73
CA VAL A 50 5.63 12.30 2.65
C VAL A 50 6.71 13.32 2.98
N MET A 51 7.47 13.75 1.99
CA MET A 51 8.55 14.74 2.15
C MET A 51 8.19 16.06 1.46
N SER A 52 8.87 17.13 1.84
CA SER A 52 8.64 18.45 1.23
C SER A 52 8.91 18.49 -0.27
N ASN A 53 9.75 17.58 -0.78
CA ASN A 53 10.13 17.46 -2.19
C ASN A 53 9.33 16.39 -2.96
N ASP A 54 8.23 15.86 -2.41
CA ASP A 54 7.32 14.97 -3.13
C ASP A 54 6.39 15.78 -4.06
N GLU A 55 6.97 16.27 -5.17
CA GLU A 55 6.35 17.26 -6.07
C GLU A 55 5.02 16.80 -6.68
N GLU A 56 4.86 15.49 -6.94
CA GLU A 56 3.63 14.94 -7.56
C GLU A 56 2.37 15.28 -6.74
N ILE A 57 2.50 15.34 -5.42
CA ILE A 57 1.40 15.70 -4.51
C ILE A 57 1.49 17.14 -4.02
N GLY A 58 2.46 17.91 -4.48
CA GLY A 58 2.69 19.28 -4.06
C GLY A 58 3.42 19.41 -2.72
N GLY A 59 4.29 18.46 -2.41
CA GLY A 59 5.03 18.37 -1.14
C GLY A 59 4.16 17.92 0.04
N GLY A 60 4.77 17.75 1.19
CA GLY A 60 4.15 17.22 2.40
C GLY A 60 3.34 18.22 3.21
N GLY A 61 3.58 19.53 3.08
CA GLY A 61 2.90 20.56 3.88
C GLY A 61 1.40 20.64 3.64
N GLY A 62 0.65 21.06 4.65
CA GLY A 62 -0.81 21.16 4.65
C GLY A 62 -1.51 19.80 4.83
N TYR A 63 -2.81 19.79 4.63
CA TYR A 63 -3.65 18.61 4.80
C TYR A 63 -4.08 18.04 3.45
N ASP A 64 -4.17 16.73 3.35
CA ASP A 64 -4.81 16.04 2.23
C ASP A 64 -5.48 14.74 2.71
N THR A 65 -6.79 14.79 2.86
CA THR A 65 -7.61 13.63 3.23
C THR A 65 -8.12 12.84 2.03
N THR A 66 -7.73 13.23 0.79
CA THR A 66 -8.24 12.66 -0.47
C THR A 66 -7.42 11.48 -0.97
N MET A 67 -7.84 10.89 -2.08
CA MET A 67 -7.10 9.83 -2.77
C MET A 67 -5.78 10.29 -3.39
N LYS A 68 -5.49 11.59 -3.50
CA LYS A 68 -4.25 12.06 -4.13
C LYS A 68 -3.01 11.57 -3.39
N THR A 69 -2.87 11.94 -2.11
CA THR A 69 -1.78 11.45 -1.26
C THR A 69 -1.89 9.94 -0.99
N ALA A 70 -3.10 9.44 -0.79
CA ALA A 70 -3.33 8.02 -0.51
C ALA A 70 -2.86 7.10 -1.64
N LEU A 71 -3.12 7.43 -2.91
CA LEU A 71 -2.64 6.68 -4.06
C LEU A 71 -1.12 6.77 -4.23
N TYR A 72 -0.57 7.96 -3.98
CA TYR A 72 0.87 8.17 -4.03
C TYR A 72 1.59 7.22 -3.06
N VAL A 73 1.10 7.13 -1.82
CA VAL A 73 1.64 6.22 -0.81
C VAL A 73 1.30 4.76 -1.09
N ALA A 74 0.10 4.44 -1.58
CA ALA A 74 -0.26 3.06 -1.96
C ALA A 74 0.69 2.49 -3.03
N ARG A 75 1.16 3.34 -3.96
CA ARG A 75 2.20 2.98 -4.93
C ARG A 75 3.51 2.62 -4.25
N TRP A 76 3.92 3.34 -3.20
CA TRP A 76 5.13 2.99 -2.43
C TRP A 76 4.97 1.65 -1.72
N ILE A 77 3.84 1.44 -1.02
CA ILE A 77 3.53 0.17 -0.36
C ILE A 77 3.65 -0.99 -1.36
N HIS A 78 3.05 -0.83 -2.53
CA HIS A 78 3.13 -1.84 -3.59
C HIS A 78 4.58 -2.13 -3.99
N HIS A 79 5.38 -1.09 -4.26
CA HIS A 79 6.76 -1.27 -4.69
C HIS A 79 7.62 -1.92 -3.60
N ASP A 80 7.46 -1.54 -2.36
CA ASP A 80 8.21 -2.13 -1.25
C ASP A 80 7.83 -3.59 -1.00
N LEU A 81 6.54 -3.92 -1.03
CA LEU A 81 6.08 -5.30 -0.84
C LEU A 81 6.41 -6.20 -2.03
N VAL A 82 6.30 -5.70 -3.26
CA VAL A 82 6.44 -6.51 -4.48
C VAL A 82 7.89 -6.55 -4.96
N TYR A 83 8.54 -5.41 -5.08
CA TYR A 83 9.87 -5.34 -5.69
C TYR A 83 10.99 -5.40 -4.68
N ALA A 84 10.87 -4.80 -3.48
CA ALA A 84 11.84 -4.99 -2.40
C ALA A 84 11.59 -6.27 -1.60
N ASN A 85 10.44 -6.94 -1.77
CA ASN A 85 10.03 -8.10 -0.99
C ASN A 85 10.03 -7.82 0.53
N ALA A 86 9.58 -6.63 0.92
CA ALA A 86 9.51 -6.22 2.31
C ALA A 86 8.60 -7.17 3.12
N ALA A 87 9.06 -7.61 4.28
CA ALA A 87 8.33 -8.48 5.20
C ALA A 87 7.53 -7.69 6.24
N SER A 88 7.75 -6.39 6.35
CA SER A 88 6.98 -5.43 7.14
C SER A 88 7.00 -4.07 6.44
N TRP A 89 5.94 -3.31 6.60
CA TRP A 89 5.83 -1.95 6.11
C TRP A 89 5.18 -1.07 7.17
N GLN A 90 5.80 0.05 7.52
CA GLN A 90 5.37 0.94 8.59
C GLN A 90 5.33 2.38 8.07
N TRP A 91 4.36 3.12 8.54
CA TRP A 91 4.10 4.50 8.18
C TRP A 91 4.44 5.47 9.31
N TRP A 92 4.98 6.59 9.01
CA TRP A 92 5.13 7.76 9.86
C TRP A 92 4.16 8.84 9.34
N ARG A 93 3.10 9.23 10.04
CA ARG A 93 2.74 8.93 11.43
C ARG A 93 1.23 8.64 11.58
N ALA A 94 0.80 8.18 12.77
CA ALA A 94 -0.62 7.85 13.00
C ALA A 94 -1.51 9.10 13.02
N ILE A 95 -1.08 10.17 13.68
CA ILE A 95 -1.81 11.45 13.77
C ILE A 95 -0.92 12.54 13.16
N GLY A 96 -1.44 13.21 12.12
CA GLY A 96 -0.79 14.32 11.43
C GLY A 96 -1.34 15.65 11.89
N GLU A 97 -0.48 16.68 11.84
CA GLU A 97 -0.81 18.07 12.09
C GLU A 97 -0.10 18.92 11.05
N ASP A 98 -0.88 19.63 10.24
CA ASP A 98 -0.38 20.51 9.17
C ASP A 98 0.65 19.87 8.21
N TYR A 99 0.53 18.55 8.02
CA TYR A 99 1.35 17.78 7.11
C TYR A 99 0.60 16.53 6.59
N LYS A 100 0.77 16.19 5.31
CA LYS A 100 0.02 15.12 4.60
C LYS A 100 0.43 13.70 5.00
N ASP A 101 1.02 13.53 6.17
CA ASP A 101 1.51 12.24 6.65
C ASP A 101 0.60 11.59 7.71
N GLY A 102 -0.46 12.27 8.15
CA GLY A 102 -1.40 11.72 9.12
C GLY A 102 -2.29 10.62 8.53
N LEU A 103 -2.37 9.47 9.21
CA LEU A 103 -3.47 8.54 8.98
C LEU A 103 -4.79 9.14 9.48
N LEU A 104 -4.72 9.80 10.62
CA LEU A 104 -5.74 10.68 11.17
C LEU A 104 -5.19 12.10 11.15
N GLU A 105 -5.96 13.04 10.68
CA GLU A 105 -5.57 14.45 10.64
C GLU A 105 -6.18 15.21 11.81
N ASP A 106 -5.30 15.89 12.54
CA ASP A 106 -5.66 16.88 13.56
C ASP A 106 -5.59 18.29 12.93
N PHE A 107 -6.74 18.88 12.70
CA PHE A 107 -6.81 20.21 12.11
C PHE A 107 -6.47 21.37 13.08
N GLY A 108 -5.88 21.07 14.23
CA GLY A 108 -5.21 22.03 15.11
C GLY A 108 -6.09 23.14 15.71
N GLN A 109 -7.41 22.96 15.71
CA GLN A 109 -8.34 24.03 16.10
C GLN A 109 -8.78 23.96 17.56
N GLU A 110 -8.40 22.91 18.29
CA GLU A 110 -8.93 22.69 19.63
C GLU A 110 -7.88 22.06 20.55
N THR A 111 -8.09 22.17 21.85
CA THR A 111 -7.23 21.53 22.86
C THR A 111 -7.32 20.00 22.77
N ILE A 112 -6.37 19.30 23.36
CA ILE A 112 -6.37 17.82 23.48
C ILE A 112 -7.71 17.27 24.01
N GLU A 113 -8.41 18.06 24.83
CA GLU A 113 -9.70 17.69 25.43
C GLU A 113 -10.88 17.78 24.47
N ASN A 114 -10.76 18.60 23.42
CA ASN A 114 -11.81 18.86 22.42
C ASN A 114 -11.34 18.60 20.99
N GLY A 115 -10.18 17.98 20.80
CA GLY A 115 -9.57 17.74 19.50
C GLY A 115 -10.49 16.90 18.59
N LYS A 116 -10.60 17.30 17.33
CA LYS A 116 -11.36 16.60 16.31
C LYS A 116 -10.43 15.96 15.31
N LEU A 117 -10.32 14.65 15.37
CA LEU A 117 -9.60 13.87 14.37
C LEU A 117 -10.51 13.55 13.18
N SER A 118 -9.95 13.65 11.99
CA SER A 118 -10.57 13.21 10.74
C SER A 118 -9.75 12.13 10.09
N ASP A 119 -10.39 11.08 9.61
CA ASP A 119 -9.74 10.02 8.86
C ASP A 119 -9.32 10.51 7.47
N SER A 120 -8.14 10.11 7.04
CA SER A 120 -7.64 10.33 5.69
C SER A 120 -7.91 9.12 4.78
N ARG A 121 -7.88 9.31 3.46
CA ARG A 121 -7.91 8.18 2.53
C ARG A 121 -6.63 7.36 2.61
N LEU A 122 -5.54 7.94 3.10
CA LEU A 122 -4.30 7.25 3.40
C LEU A 122 -4.48 6.15 4.46
N LEU A 123 -5.20 6.43 5.58
CA LEU A 123 -5.57 5.42 6.56
C LEU A 123 -6.26 4.21 5.91
N TRP A 124 -7.21 4.48 5.04
CA TRP A 124 -8.01 3.43 4.42
C TRP A 124 -7.26 2.69 3.32
N CYS A 125 -6.37 3.36 2.58
CA CYS A 125 -5.45 2.69 1.65
C CYS A 125 -4.49 1.76 2.38
N LEU A 126 -3.92 2.18 3.51
CA LEU A 126 -3.14 1.29 4.37
C LEU A 126 -4.02 0.15 4.91
N GLY A 127 -5.26 0.45 5.27
CA GLY A 127 -6.26 -0.52 5.70
C GLY A 127 -6.56 -1.61 4.66
N ASN A 128 -6.52 -1.29 3.37
CA ASN A 128 -6.65 -2.27 2.28
C ASN A 128 -5.57 -3.37 2.35
N TYR A 129 -4.41 -3.07 2.86
CA TYR A 129 -3.35 -4.06 3.12
C TYR A 129 -3.46 -4.65 4.53
N SER A 130 -3.36 -3.81 5.55
CA SER A 130 -3.14 -4.24 6.95
C SER A 130 -4.31 -5.01 7.54
N ARG A 131 -5.54 -4.77 7.09
CA ARG A 131 -6.74 -5.44 7.62
C ARG A 131 -6.91 -6.86 7.09
N TYR A 132 -6.43 -7.14 5.88
CA TYR A 132 -6.72 -8.40 5.18
C TYR A 132 -5.51 -9.30 5.02
N ILE A 133 -4.31 -8.76 4.95
CA ILE A 133 -3.07 -9.52 4.89
C ILE A 133 -2.66 -9.83 6.33
N LYS A 134 -2.76 -11.10 6.71
CA LYS A 134 -2.51 -11.54 8.08
C LYS A 134 -1.01 -11.69 8.37
N PRO A 135 -0.58 -11.63 9.63
CA PRO A 135 0.77 -12.01 10.02
C PRO A 135 1.13 -13.39 9.45
N ASN A 136 2.36 -13.54 8.96
CA ASN A 136 2.86 -14.73 8.26
C ASN A 136 2.22 -15.04 6.90
N ALA A 137 1.43 -14.14 6.34
CA ALA A 137 1.01 -14.26 4.95
C ALA A 137 2.23 -14.32 4.01
N LYS A 138 2.10 -15.06 2.92
CA LYS A 138 3.16 -15.19 1.91
C LYS A 138 2.72 -14.51 0.64
N ARG A 139 3.55 -13.59 0.13
CA ARG A 139 3.31 -13.01 -1.19
C ARG A 139 3.37 -14.12 -2.25
N ILE A 140 2.40 -14.13 -3.14
CA ILE A 140 2.33 -15.05 -4.28
C ILE A 140 2.40 -14.28 -5.60
N ALA A 141 2.84 -14.96 -6.65
CA ALA A 141 2.90 -14.36 -7.97
C ALA A 141 1.49 -14.03 -8.49
N ILE A 142 1.36 -12.86 -9.10
CA ILE A 142 0.18 -12.42 -9.82
C ILE A 142 0.61 -11.96 -11.21
N LYS A 143 -0.24 -12.17 -12.19
CA LYS A 143 -0.03 -11.68 -13.56
C LYS A 143 -1.29 -10.98 -14.02
N LEU A 144 -1.15 -9.72 -14.35
CA LEU A 144 -2.20 -8.94 -15.01
C LEU A 144 -2.24 -9.29 -16.50
N SER A 145 -3.41 -9.18 -17.12
CA SER A 145 -3.59 -9.29 -18.58
C SER A 145 -3.01 -8.10 -19.35
N VAL A 146 -2.81 -6.98 -18.64
CA VAL A 146 -2.15 -5.77 -19.15
C VAL A 146 -0.83 -5.55 -18.42
N ALA A 147 0.08 -4.77 -19.02
CA ALA A 147 1.33 -4.42 -18.34
C ALA A 147 1.04 -3.61 -17.08
N GLU A 148 1.67 -3.98 -15.98
CA GLU A 148 1.63 -3.19 -14.76
C GLU A 148 2.28 -1.82 -14.99
N SER A 149 1.66 -0.78 -14.44
CA SER A 149 2.14 0.59 -14.58
C SER A 149 2.01 1.36 -13.26
N PRO A 150 3.06 2.06 -12.81
CA PRO A 150 3.01 2.87 -11.59
C PRO A 150 2.07 4.08 -11.68
N THR A 151 1.63 4.44 -12.89
CA THR A 151 0.63 5.47 -13.16
C THR A 151 -0.70 4.90 -13.66
N GLY A 152 -0.84 3.59 -13.65
CA GLY A 152 -2.00 2.84 -14.12
C GLY A 152 -2.43 1.78 -13.12
N LEU A 153 -2.50 0.54 -13.59
CA LEU A 153 -2.93 -0.59 -12.78
C LEU A 153 -1.72 -1.30 -12.16
N MET A 154 -1.78 -1.52 -10.85
CA MET A 154 -0.81 -2.33 -10.11
C MET A 154 -1.56 -3.35 -9.27
N ALA A 155 -1.02 -4.56 -9.10
CA ALA A 155 -1.66 -5.58 -8.27
C ALA A 155 -0.63 -6.42 -7.52
N SER A 156 -0.97 -6.78 -6.29
CA SER A 156 -0.23 -7.70 -5.45
C SER A 156 -1.15 -8.78 -4.89
N ALA A 157 -0.62 -9.97 -4.59
CA ALA A 157 -1.41 -11.05 -4.03
C ALA A 157 -0.65 -11.75 -2.91
N PHE A 158 -1.40 -12.18 -1.90
CA PHE A 158 -0.89 -12.81 -0.68
C PHE A 158 -1.77 -14.01 -0.31
N ARG A 159 -1.13 -15.07 0.17
CA ARG A 159 -1.80 -16.21 0.78
C ARG A 159 -1.66 -16.11 2.28
N ASN A 160 -2.77 -16.01 2.97
CA ASN A 160 -2.84 -16.01 4.42
C ASN A 160 -2.58 -17.42 5.01
N PRO A 161 -2.24 -17.53 6.30
CA PRO A 161 -2.05 -18.82 6.97
C PRO A 161 -3.28 -19.71 6.97
N ASP A 162 -4.48 -19.13 6.93
CA ASP A 162 -5.75 -19.83 6.84
C ASP A 162 -6.10 -20.34 5.42
N GLY A 163 -5.22 -20.10 4.46
CA GLY A 163 -5.38 -20.50 3.07
C GLY A 163 -6.07 -19.45 2.18
N SER A 164 -6.74 -18.46 2.76
CA SER A 164 -7.40 -17.40 2.00
C SER A 164 -6.39 -16.61 1.16
N ILE A 165 -6.81 -16.16 -0.03
CA ILE A 165 -6.00 -15.35 -0.94
C ILE A 165 -6.53 -13.92 -0.89
N VAL A 166 -5.62 -12.97 -0.70
CA VAL A 166 -5.91 -11.54 -0.72
C VAL A 166 -5.16 -10.92 -1.89
N SER A 167 -5.88 -10.22 -2.76
CA SER A 167 -5.26 -9.38 -3.79
C SER A 167 -5.57 -7.92 -3.50
N VAL A 168 -4.55 -7.07 -3.52
CA VAL A 168 -4.70 -5.62 -3.46
C VAL A 168 -4.39 -5.05 -4.83
N VAL A 169 -5.35 -4.34 -5.40
CA VAL A 169 -5.28 -3.71 -6.71
C VAL A 169 -5.35 -2.20 -6.53
N ILE A 170 -4.41 -1.51 -7.13
CA ILE A 170 -4.37 -0.04 -7.19
C ILE A 170 -4.70 0.36 -8.62
N ASN A 171 -5.70 1.20 -8.79
CA ASN A 171 -5.98 1.85 -10.06
C ASN A 171 -5.63 3.34 -9.96
N TYR A 172 -4.45 3.66 -10.47
CA TYR A 172 -3.94 5.03 -10.50
C TYR A 172 -4.47 5.84 -11.70
N SER A 173 -5.11 5.17 -12.66
CA SER A 173 -5.65 5.78 -13.88
C SER A 173 -6.99 6.47 -13.67
N ASP A 174 -7.45 7.19 -14.69
CA ASP A 174 -8.77 7.85 -14.74
C ASP A 174 -9.85 6.96 -15.37
N ARG A 175 -9.57 5.66 -15.58
CA ARG A 175 -10.50 4.70 -16.20
C ARG A 175 -10.85 3.60 -15.23
N GLU A 176 -12.08 3.12 -15.32
CA GLU A 176 -12.50 1.90 -14.65
C GLU A 176 -11.86 0.69 -15.33
N GLU A 177 -11.41 -0.28 -14.53
CA GLU A 177 -10.89 -1.55 -15.00
C GLU A 177 -11.76 -2.70 -14.46
N ILE A 178 -11.99 -3.70 -15.30
CA ILE A 178 -12.71 -4.92 -14.88
C ILE A 178 -11.73 -6.08 -14.87
N LEU A 179 -11.48 -6.62 -13.68
CA LEU A 179 -10.55 -7.72 -13.50
C LEU A 179 -11.30 -9.03 -13.25
N LYS A 180 -10.83 -10.10 -13.90
CA LYS A 180 -11.31 -11.46 -13.68
C LYS A 180 -10.30 -12.21 -12.83
N PHE A 181 -10.76 -12.73 -11.70
CA PHE A 181 -9.95 -13.53 -10.79
C PHE A 181 -10.11 -15.03 -11.06
N PRO A 182 -9.06 -15.85 -10.77
CA PRO A 182 -9.13 -17.30 -11.00
C PRO A 182 -10.01 -18.00 -9.97
N HIS A 183 -10.10 -17.47 -8.76
CA HIS A 183 -10.86 -18.01 -7.65
C HIS A 183 -12.19 -17.28 -7.45
N LYS A 184 -13.07 -17.88 -6.65
CA LYS A 184 -14.33 -17.25 -6.24
C LYS A 184 -13.99 -16.07 -5.32
N VAL A 185 -14.57 -14.90 -5.60
CA VAL A 185 -14.44 -13.70 -4.78
C VAL A 185 -15.47 -13.74 -3.66
N ASN A 186 -15.00 -13.64 -2.42
CA ASN A 186 -15.83 -13.66 -1.21
C ASN A 186 -16.03 -12.26 -0.62
N GLY A 187 -15.11 -11.33 -0.88
CA GLY A 187 -15.22 -9.95 -0.42
C GLY A 187 -14.45 -8.99 -1.30
N ILE A 188 -15.01 -7.80 -1.48
CA ILE A 188 -14.41 -6.69 -2.21
C ILE A 188 -14.47 -5.47 -1.30
N TYR A 189 -13.34 -4.81 -1.06
CA TYR A 189 -13.25 -3.65 -0.19
C TYR A 189 -12.62 -2.50 -0.96
N LEU A 190 -13.40 -1.44 -1.14
CA LEU A 190 -13.04 -0.28 -1.96
C LEU A 190 -12.64 0.90 -1.07
N THR A 191 -11.52 1.52 -1.42
CA THR A 191 -11.15 2.87 -0.98
C THR A 191 -11.04 3.80 -2.19
N ASN A 192 -11.79 4.87 -2.18
CA ASN A 192 -11.73 6.00 -3.10
C ASN A 192 -12.21 7.28 -2.38
N ASP A 193 -12.37 8.39 -3.07
CA ASP A 193 -12.81 9.65 -2.41
C ASP A 193 -14.19 9.54 -1.76
N ALA A 194 -15.09 8.68 -2.27
CA ALA A 194 -16.42 8.45 -1.72
C ALA A 194 -16.46 7.36 -0.65
N ALA A 195 -15.49 6.45 -0.61
CA ALA A 195 -15.51 5.28 0.26
C ALA A 195 -14.16 5.02 0.91
N GLY A 196 -14.14 4.79 2.23
CA GLY A 196 -12.97 4.39 2.99
C GLY A 196 -13.03 2.91 3.35
N CYS A 197 -12.36 2.04 2.59
CA CYS A 197 -12.27 0.58 2.78
C CYS A 197 -13.63 -0.10 3.03
N LYS A 198 -14.65 0.34 2.33
CA LYS A 198 -16.02 -0.16 2.49
C LYS A 198 -16.24 -1.42 1.67
N LEU A 199 -16.98 -2.37 2.25
CA LEU A 199 -17.43 -3.56 1.54
C LEU A 199 -18.31 -3.18 0.35
N GLN A 200 -18.00 -3.75 -0.82
CA GLN A 200 -18.75 -3.62 -2.05
C GLN A 200 -19.46 -4.93 -2.37
N SER A 201 -20.56 -4.85 -3.12
CA SER A 201 -21.20 -6.05 -3.65
C SER A 201 -20.30 -6.72 -4.70
N CYS A 202 -20.23 -8.04 -4.65
CA CYS A 202 -19.59 -8.82 -5.72
C CYS A 202 -20.35 -8.66 -7.04
N ALA A 203 -19.59 -8.61 -8.12
CA ALA A 203 -20.17 -8.67 -9.46
C ALA A 203 -20.85 -10.02 -9.74
N THR A 204 -21.76 -10.03 -10.70
CA THR A 204 -22.77 -11.05 -10.95
C THR A 204 -22.28 -12.48 -11.14
N ASN A 205 -21.01 -12.73 -11.49
CA ASN A 205 -20.47 -14.09 -11.67
C ASN A 205 -19.47 -14.54 -10.59
N GLY A 206 -19.31 -13.77 -9.51
CA GLY A 206 -18.45 -14.09 -8.38
C GLY A 206 -16.94 -14.10 -8.67
N LYS A 207 -16.52 -13.72 -9.89
CA LYS A 207 -15.10 -13.71 -10.31
C LYS A 207 -14.65 -12.39 -10.94
N CYS A 208 -15.57 -11.56 -11.41
CA CYS A 208 -15.25 -10.27 -11.99
C CYS A 208 -15.41 -9.16 -10.97
N VAL A 209 -14.44 -8.27 -10.89
CA VAL A 209 -14.39 -7.15 -9.96
C VAL A 209 -14.17 -5.88 -10.75
N SER A 210 -15.05 -4.90 -10.55
CA SER A 210 -14.83 -3.54 -11.02
C SER A 210 -13.83 -2.84 -10.10
N VAL A 211 -12.84 -2.21 -10.69
CA VAL A 211 -11.82 -1.39 -10.02
C VAL A 211 -11.98 0.04 -10.53
N PRO A 212 -12.70 0.90 -9.79
CA PRO A 212 -12.96 2.27 -10.22
C PRO A 212 -11.67 3.07 -10.45
N PRO A 213 -11.73 4.18 -11.20
CA PRO A 213 -10.59 5.08 -11.30
C PRO A 213 -10.17 5.63 -9.94
N LYS A 214 -8.89 5.96 -9.79
CA LYS A 214 -8.33 6.56 -8.56
C LYS A 214 -8.75 5.81 -7.29
N SER A 215 -8.52 4.50 -7.26
CA SER A 215 -8.96 3.65 -6.15
C SER A 215 -7.95 2.60 -5.73
N VAL A 216 -8.12 2.09 -4.52
CA VAL A 216 -7.48 0.87 -4.04
C VAL A 216 -8.58 -0.14 -3.69
N VAL A 217 -8.46 -1.34 -4.21
CA VAL A 217 -9.44 -2.42 -4.02
C VAL A 217 -8.76 -3.64 -3.45
N THR A 218 -9.26 -4.12 -2.33
CA THR A 218 -8.86 -5.43 -1.79
C THR A 218 -9.89 -6.47 -2.16
N VAL A 219 -9.42 -7.57 -2.72
CA VAL A 219 -10.24 -8.72 -3.14
C VAL A 219 -9.84 -9.92 -2.28
N VAL A 220 -10.80 -10.48 -1.56
CA VAL A 220 -10.61 -11.67 -0.73
C VAL A 220 -11.22 -12.87 -1.44
N MET A 221 -10.47 -13.95 -1.52
CA MET A 221 -10.81 -15.18 -2.24
C MET A 221 -10.48 -16.41 -1.39
N ASP A 222 -11.15 -17.54 -1.68
CA ASP A 222 -10.81 -18.87 -1.16
C ASP A 222 -9.70 -19.55 -1.94
#